data_192a1f0db772d151ddf8c8180dab2727
#
_entry.id   192a1f0db772d151ddf8c8180dab2727
#
_cell.length_a   1.000
_cell.length_b   1.000
_cell.length_c   1.000
_cell.angle_alpha   90.00
_cell.angle_beta   90.00
_cell.angle_gamma   90.00
#
_symmetry.space_group_name_H-M   'P 1'
#
loop_
_entity.id
_entity.type
_entity.pdbx_description
1 polymer ?
#
loop_
_entity_poly.entity_id
_entity_poly.type
_entity_poly.pdbx_seq_one_letter_code
_entity_poly.pdbx_strand_id
1 'polypeptide(L)'
;SASEAEPSPSVNDSYRIMSGDKLSIKFLYHPELNESSIVVRPDGFITLSIGDEVMARGLTVAELKASIEKAYSETLLKPVVSVNLIEYVAPHIYVGGQVTKPGRYELRDGRTLMQAIILAGGFTRDANRKMVLHARRAGEGKMKMTTFNVSQMLSDSKKAQEVLLENDDYVFVPDSKISMISRVMEAFRAAFPGIGIGLGY
;
A
#
# COMPACT_ATOMS: atom_id res chain seq x y z
N SER A 1 39.19 -11.60 -0.95
CA SER A 1 38.08 -11.17 -0.12
C SER A 1 36.85 -11.00 -1.02
N ALA A 2 36.03 -12.04 -1.10
CA ALA A 2 34.74 -11.96 -1.79
C ALA A 2 33.77 -11.23 -0.87
N SER A 3 33.24 -10.09 -1.33
CA SER A 3 32.13 -9.38 -0.69
C SER A 3 30.89 -10.23 -0.91
N GLU A 4 30.38 -10.88 0.12
CA GLU A 4 29.03 -11.44 0.13
C GLU A 4 28.05 -10.28 -0.01
N ALA A 5 27.44 -10.17 -1.19
CA ALA A 5 26.30 -9.29 -1.40
C ALA A 5 25.16 -9.86 -0.55
N GLU A 6 24.67 -9.09 0.42
CA GLU A 6 23.45 -9.41 1.15
C GLU A 6 22.31 -9.60 0.13
N PRO A 7 21.50 -10.67 0.24
CA PRO A 7 20.40 -10.89 -0.67
C PRO A 7 19.42 -9.71 -0.52
N SER A 8 19.16 -9.04 -1.63
CA SER A 8 18.10 -8.04 -1.71
C SER A 8 16.79 -8.67 -1.18
N PRO A 9 16.00 -7.98 -0.33
CA PRO A 9 14.75 -8.53 0.18
C PRO A 9 13.88 -8.96 -1.00
N SER A 10 13.47 -10.23 -1.00
CA SER A 10 12.59 -10.74 -2.03
C SER A 10 11.27 -9.97 -1.98
N VAL A 11 10.64 -9.73 -3.13
CA VAL A 11 9.34 -9.04 -3.26
C VAL A 11 8.28 -9.61 -2.29
N ASN A 12 8.43 -10.89 -1.90
CA ASN A 12 7.57 -11.58 -0.94
C ASN A 12 7.66 -11.06 0.51
N ASP A 13 8.78 -10.44 0.92
CA ASP A 13 8.95 -9.98 2.31
C ASP A 13 8.37 -8.57 2.55
N SER A 14 8.16 -7.80 1.50
CA SER A 14 7.62 -6.43 1.58
C SER A 14 6.15 -6.34 1.18
N TYR A 15 5.63 -7.30 0.39
CA TYR A 15 4.24 -7.28 -0.05
C TYR A 15 3.30 -7.72 1.08
N ARG A 16 2.27 -6.92 1.33
CA ARG A 16 1.19 -7.27 2.25
C ARG A 16 -0.04 -7.67 1.46
N ILE A 17 -0.55 -8.85 1.77
CA ILE A 17 -1.72 -9.46 1.13
C ILE A 17 -2.93 -8.53 1.23
N MET A 18 -3.64 -8.40 0.12
CA MET A 18 -4.85 -7.59 -0.01
C MET A 18 -6.07 -8.44 -0.33
N SER A 19 -7.27 -7.88 -0.05
CA SER A 19 -8.52 -8.51 -0.48
C SER A 19 -8.58 -8.56 -2.00
N GLY A 20 -8.94 -9.73 -2.54
CA GLY A 20 -8.94 -10.02 -3.96
C GLY A 20 -7.69 -10.74 -4.47
N ASP A 21 -6.63 -10.81 -3.67
CA ASP A 21 -5.45 -11.61 -4.00
C ASP A 21 -5.81 -13.09 -4.08
N LYS A 22 -5.12 -13.80 -4.98
CA LYS A 22 -5.23 -15.26 -5.09
C LYS A 22 -3.98 -15.93 -4.59
N LEU A 23 -4.16 -16.89 -3.72
CA LEU A 23 -3.11 -17.64 -3.04
C LEU A 23 -3.21 -19.13 -3.38
N SER A 24 -2.08 -19.83 -3.42
CA SER A 24 -2.01 -21.29 -3.38
C SER A 24 -1.39 -21.71 -2.05
N ILE A 25 -2.04 -22.65 -1.38
CA ILE A 25 -1.60 -23.18 -0.09
C ILE A 25 -1.38 -24.68 -0.26
N LYS A 26 -0.19 -25.14 0.10
CA LYS A 26 0.17 -26.57 0.00
C LYS A 26 0.66 -27.05 1.35
N PHE A 27 0.06 -28.14 1.82
CA PHE A 27 0.49 -28.87 3.00
C PHE A 27 1.43 -30.00 2.57
N LEU A 28 2.67 -29.99 3.06
CA LEU A 28 3.71 -30.90 2.61
C LEU A 28 3.35 -32.37 2.84
N TYR A 29 2.71 -32.68 3.97
CA TYR A 29 2.37 -34.05 4.37
C TYR A 29 0.88 -34.36 4.25
N HIS A 30 0.05 -33.38 3.83
CA HIS A 30 -1.41 -33.52 3.74
C HIS A 30 -1.92 -32.92 2.42
N PRO A 31 -1.61 -33.58 1.27
CA PRO A 31 -1.97 -33.06 -0.05
C PRO A 31 -3.48 -32.94 -0.27
N GLU A 32 -4.30 -33.67 0.52
CA GLU A 32 -5.76 -33.59 0.53
C GLU A 32 -6.28 -32.19 1.02
N LEU A 33 -5.46 -31.46 1.75
CA LEU A 33 -5.76 -30.12 2.26
C LEU A 33 -5.22 -29.01 1.35
N ASN A 34 -4.61 -29.36 0.22
CA ASN A 34 -4.05 -28.36 -0.69
C ASN A 34 -5.13 -27.52 -1.34
N GLU A 35 -4.90 -26.21 -1.32
CA GLU A 35 -5.70 -25.22 -2.03
C GLU A 35 -4.89 -24.68 -3.22
N SER A 36 -5.31 -25.01 -4.43
CA SER A 36 -4.62 -24.57 -5.65
C SER A 36 -4.88 -23.12 -5.97
N SER A 37 -6.04 -22.60 -5.59
CA SER A 37 -6.42 -21.20 -5.81
C SER A 37 -7.49 -20.79 -4.78
N ILE A 38 -7.11 -19.95 -3.83
CA ILE A 38 -8.00 -19.39 -2.83
C ILE A 38 -7.95 -17.86 -2.91
N VAL A 39 -9.10 -17.21 -2.88
CA VAL A 39 -9.22 -15.75 -2.97
C VAL A 39 -9.34 -15.16 -1.58
N VAL A 40 -8.58 -14.11 -1.29
CA VAL A 40 -8.74 -13.33 -0.07
C VAL A 40 -10.05 -12.55 -0.14
N ARG A 41 -10.94 -12.85 0.78
CA ARG A 41 -12.29 -12.27 0.85
C ARG A 41 -12.26 -10.74 1.11
N PRO A 42 -13.34 -10.00 0.84
CA PRO A 42 -13.44 -8.57 1.14
C PRO A 42 -13.22 -8.22 2.62
N ASP A 43 -13.61 -9.13 3.54
CA ASP A 43 -13.38 -9.00 4.98
C ASP A 43 -11.91 -9.26 5.39
N GLY A 44 -11.09 -9.76 4.46
CA GLY A 44 -9.67 -10.00 4.64
C GLY A 44 -9.31 -11.43 5.05
N PHE A 45 -10.30 -12.30 5.20
CA PHE A 45 -10.07 -13.71 5.55
C PHE A 45 -9.93 -14.60 4.31
N ILE A 46 -9.27 -15.73 4.50
CA ILE A 46 -9.33 -16.90 3.62
C ILE A 46 -10.05 -18.03 4.35
N THR A 47 -10.79 -18.86 3.62
CA THR A 47 -11.46 -20.02 4.16
C THR A 47 -10.76 -21.26 3.64
N LEU A 48 -10.27 -22.12 4.51
CA LEU A 48 -9.53 -23.33 4.18
C LEU A 48 -10.46 -24.57 4.15
N SER A 49 -10.00 -25.67 3.55
CA SER A 49 -10.80 -26.86 3.26
C SER A 49 -11.55 -27.46 4.45
N ILE A 50 -11.01 -27.39 5.66
CA ILE A 50 -11.70 -27.84 6.88
C ILE A 50 -12.57 -26.78 7.53
N GLY A 51 -12.83 -25.67 6.85
CA GLY A 51 -13.72 -24.62 7.32
C GLY A 51 -13.08 -23.58 8.23
N ASP A 52 -11.78 -23.68 8.50
CA ASP A 52 -11.06 -22.69 9.28
C ASP A 52 -10.91 -21.36 8.51
N GLU A 53 -11.22 -20.27 9.19
CA GLU A 53 -11.02 -18.93 8.67
C GLU A 53 -9.73 -18.33 9.23
N VAL A 54 -8.83 -17.91 8.35
CA VAL A 54 -7.55 -17.29 8.73
C VAL A 54 -7.48 -15.89 8.15
N MET A 55 -7.16 -14.91 9.01
CA MET A 55 -6.91 -13.55 8.54
C MET A 55 -5.67 -13.53 7.66
N ALA A 56 -5.82 -13.03 6.43
CA ALA A 56 -4.75 -12.94 5.45
C ALA A 56 -4.39 -11.49 5.12
N ARG A 57 -5.38 -10.59 5.06
CA ARG A 57 -5.14 -9.19 4.69
C ARG A 57 -4.21 -8.50 5.66
N GLY A 58 -3.22 -7.79 5.11
CA GLY A 58 -2.22 -7.03 5.88
C GLY A 58 -1.02 -7.87 6.33
N LEU A 59 -1.08 -9.19 6.21
CA LEU A 59 0.03 -10.08 6.50
C LEU A 59 0.96 -10.21 5.27
N THR A 60 2.22 -10.47 5.50
CA THR A 60 3.14 -10.99 4.50
C THR A 60 2.84 -12.47 4.24
N VAL A 61 3.37 -13.02 3.15
CA VAL A 61 3.25 -14.46 2.84
C VAL A 61 3.84 -15.31 3.98
N ALA A 62 4.95 -14.87 4.58
CA ALA A 62 5.60 -15.56 5.68
C ALA A 62 4.76 -15.53 6.97
N GLU A 63 4.16 -14.38 7.29
CA GLU A 63 3.26 -14.23 8.44
C GLU A 63 1.99 -15.06 8.27
N LEU A 64 1.41 -15.09 7.06
CA LEU A 64 0.25 -15.92 6.75
C LEU A 64 0.57 -17.41 6.89
N LYS A 65 1.73 -17.85 6.37
CA LYS A 65 2.20 -19.23 6.56
C LYS A 65 2.22 -19.61 8.04
N ALA A 66 2.86 -18.79 8.88
CA ALA A 66 2.93 -19.05 10.33
C ALA A 66 1.54 -19.08 10.99
N SER A 67 0.62 -18.24 10.55
CA SER A 67 -0.76 -18.20 11.04
C SER A 67 -1.53 -19.47 10.69
N ILE A 68 -1.36 -20.00 9.46
CA ILE A 68 -1.98 -21.26 9.03
C ILE A 68 -1.38 -22.42 9.79
N GLU A 69 -0.05 -22.52 9.90
CA GLU A 69 0.62 -23.59 10.66
C GLU A 69 0.16 -23.62 12.12
N LYS A 70 -0.03 -22.45 12.72
CA LYS A 70 -0.56 -22.31 14.08
C LYS A 70 -2.02 -22.81 14.16
N ALA A 71 -2.90 -22.39 13.25
CA ALA A 71 -4.30 -22.77 13.24
C ALA A 71 -4.46 -24.30 13.14
N TYR A 72 -3.62 -24.95 12.33
CA TYR A 72 -3.67 -26.40 12.13
C TYR A 72 -2.86 -27.21 13.14
N SER A 73 -2.10 -26.59 14.04
CA SER A 73 -1.27 -27.28 15.04
C SER A 73 -2.07 -28.11 16.06
N GLU A 74 -3.35 -27.80 16.25
CA GLU A 74 -4.24 -28.55 17.12
C GLU A 74 -4.78 -29.83 16.45
N THR A 75 -4.87 -29.81 15.11
CA THR A 75 -5.46 -30.91 14.33
C THR A 75 -4.40 -31.77 13.66
N LEU A 76 -3.28 -31.18 13.24
CA LEU A 76 -2.19 -31.85 12.53
C LEU A 76 -0.91 -31.85 13.36
N LEU A 77 -0.21 -32.97 13.33
CA LEU A 77 1.11 -33.09 13.97
C LEU A 77 2.17 -32.37 13.11
N LYS A 78 2.71 -31.26 13.58
CA LYS A 78 3.75 -30.45 12.89
C LYS A 78 3.37 -30.11 11.46
N PRO A 79 2.30 -29.32 11.23
CA PRO A 79 1.92 -28.91 9.89
C PRO A 79 3.05 -28.07 9.25
N VAL A 80 3.45 -28.43 8.03
CA VAL A 80 4.40 -27.67 7.22
C VAL A 80 3.66 -27.18 5.99
N VAL A 81 3.55 -25.85 5.87
CA VAL A 81 2.75 -25.20 4.84
C VAL A 81 3.62 -24.37 3.91
N SER A 82 3.32 -24.38 2.62
CA SER A 82 3.85 -23.45 1.63
C SER A 82 2.70 -22.56 1.15
N VAL A 83 2.90 -21.25 1.22
CA VAL A 83 1.95 -20.25 0.72
C VAL A 83 2.60 -19.52 -0.46
N ASN A 84 1.90 -19.48 -1.60
CA ASN A 84 2.37 -18.76 -2.78
C ASN A 84 1.30 -17.78 -3.26
N LEU A 85 1.73 -16.58 -3.63
CA LEU A 85 0.89 -15.58 -4.26
C LEU A 85 0.80 -15.90 -5.76
N ILE A 86 -0.41 -16.24 -6.28
CA ILE A 86 -0.64 -16.58 -7.68
C ILE A 86 -0.99 -15.35 -8.50
N GLU A 87 -1.95 -14.59 -8.01
CA GLU A 87 -2.38 -13.32 -8.58
C GLU A 87 -2.51 -12.30 -7.46
N TYR A 88 -2.12 -11.08 -7.71
CA TYR A 88 -2.25 -10.01 -6.74
C TYR A 88 -2.92 -8.79 -7.35
N VAL A 89 -3.67 -8.09 -6.53
CA VAL A 89 -4.23 -6.79 -6.88
C VAL A 89 -3.08 -5.78 -6.81
N ALA A 90 -2.70 -5.21 -7.96
CA ALA A 90 -1.62 -4.23 -7.98
C ALA A 90 -1.99 -3.04 -7.07
N PRO A 91 -1.19 -2.75 -6.03
CA PRO A 91 -1.42 -1.58 -5.20
C PRO A 91 -1.36 -0.32 -6.05
N HIS A 92 -2.14 0.68 -5.71
CA HIS A 92 -2.22 1.92 -6.47
C HIS A 92 -2.33 3.15 -5.57
N ILE A 93 -1.99 4.28 -6.17
CA ILE A 93 -2.08 5.59 -5.55
C ILE A 93 -2.83 6.54 -6.46
N TYR A 94 -3.34 7.62 -5.90
CA TYR A 94 -4.02 8.67 -6.63
C TYR A 94 -3.19 9.95 -6.58
N VAL A 95 -2.90 10.52 -7.75
CA VAL A 95 -2.18 11.79 -7.87
C VAL A 95 -3.10 12.80 -8.54
N GLY A 96 -3.31 13.95 -7.89
CA GLY A 96 -4.24 14.96 -8.37
C GLY A 96 -3.71 16.38 -8.22
N GLY A 97 -4.49 17.34 -8.75
CA GLY A 97 -4.16 18.76 -8.73
C GLY A 97 -3.18 19.18 -9.83
N GLN A 98 -2.25 20.06 -9.51
CA GLN A 98 -1.32 20.70 -10.44
C GLN A 98 -0.13 19.81 -10.81
N VAL A 99 -0.44 18.65 -11.41
CA VAL A 99 0.49 17.74 -12.07
C VAL A 99 0.10 17.60 -13.54
N THR A 100 1.03 17.23 -14.39
CA THR A 100 0.80 17.17 -15.85
C THR A 100 -0.28 16.16 -16.23
N LYS A 101 -0.32 15.01 -15.55
CA LYS A 101 -1.27 13.93 -15.79
C LYS A 101 -1.86 13.45 -14.47
N PRO A 102 -2.91 14.10 -13.94
CA PRO A 102 -3.59 13.59 -12.75
C PRO A 102 -4.28 12.26 -13.06
N GLY A 103 -4.27 11.33 -12.08
CA GLY A 103 -4.86 10.00 -12.27
C GLY A 103 -4.48 8.99 -11.20
N ARG A 104 -4.85 7.74 -11.45
CA ARG A 104 -4.46 6.58 -10.65
C ARG A 104 -3.19 5.96 -11.23
N TYR A 105 -2.24 5.63 -10.37
CA TYR A 105 -0.95 5.04 -10.74
C TYR A 105 -0.69 3.77 -9.94
N GLU A 106 -0.16 2.74 -10.59
CA GLU A 106 0.28 1.54 -9.90
C GLU A 106 1.46 1.85 -8.97
N LEU A 107 1.36 1.36 -7.76
CA LEU A 107 2.42 1.45 -6.78
C LEU A 107 3.31 0.19 -6.89
N ARG A 108 4.37 0.27 -7.68
CA ARG A 108 5.38 -0.80 -7.79
C ARG A 108 6.59 -0.38 -6.96
N ASP A 109 7.10 -1.31 -6.12
CA ASP A 109 8.39 -1.20 -5.42
C ASP A 109 8.63 0.11 -4.65
N GLY A 110 7.98 0.25 -3.51
CA GLY A 110 8.33 1.24 -2.48
C GLY A 110 8.38 2.70 -2.94
N ARG A 111 7.46 3.11 -3.80
CA ARG A 111 7.50 4.44 -4.41
C ARG A 111 7.33 5.56 -3.43
N THR A 112 8.14 6.57 -3.64
CA THR A 112 8.10 7.79 -2.85
C THR A 112 7.11 8.81 -3.43
N LEU A 113 6.72 9.77 -2.61
CA LEU A 113 5.89 10.92 -3.02
C LEU A 113 6.48 11.62 -4.25
N MET A 114 7.80 11.78 -4.31
CA MET A 114 8.46 12.40 -5.46
C MET A 114 8.36 11.55 -6.71
N GLN A 115 8.56 10.24 -6.60
CA GLN A 115 8.42 9.31 -7.74
C GLN A 115 6.99 9.32 -8.28
N ALA A 116 5.98 9.39 -7.41
CA ALA A 116 4.58 9.51 -7.83
C ALA A 116 4.32 10.78 -8.64
N ILE A 117 4.88 11.91 -8.21
CA ILE A 117 4.76 13.17 -8.95
C ILE A 117 5.48 13.09 -10.30
N ILE A 118 6.66 12.46 -10.36
CA ILE A 118 7.38 12.25 -11.63
C ILE A 118 6.57 11.38 -12.59
N LEU A 119 5.96 10.28 -12.10
CA LEU A 119 5.07 9.42 -12.89
C LEU A 119 3.87 10.18 -13.45
N ALA A 120 3.33 11.14 -12.68
CA ALA A 120 2.27 12.03 -13.11
C ALA A 120 2.76 13.13 -14.08
N GLY A 121 3.99 13.02 -14.62
CA GLY A 121 4.58 13.94 -15.57
C GLY A 121 5.14 15.23 -14.93
N GLY A 122 5.34 15.22 -13.61
CA GLY A 122 5.89 16.35 -12.87
C GLY A 122 4.86 17.44 -12.55
N PHE A 123 5.33 18.50 -11.91
CA PHE A 123 4.55 19.66 -11.56
C PHE A 123 4.20 20.52 -12.78
N THR A 124 2.99 21.07 -12.82
CA THR A 124 2.65 22.14 -13.75
C THR A 124 3.31 23.47 -13.34
N ARG A 125 3.21 24.47 -14.22
CA ARG A 125 3.74 25.82 -13.95
C ARG A 125 3.09 26.46 -12.71
N ASP A 126 1.81 26.20 -12.51
CA ASP A 126 1.01 26.80 -11.45
C ASP A 126 1.01 26.00 -10.14
N ALA A 127 1.84 24.98 -10.04
CA ALA A 127 1.92 24.10 -8.89
C ALA A 127 2.51 24.76 -7.63
N ASN A 128 1.84 24.61 -6.50
CA ASN A 128 2.38 24.96 -5.19
C ASN A 128 3.24 23.83 -4.63
N ARG A 129 4.54 23.85 -4.96
CA ARG A 129 5.52 22.85 -4.50
C ARG A 129 5.85 22.93 -3.02
N LYS A 130 5.42 24.00 -2.33
CA LYS A 130 5.67 24.22 -0.89
C LYS A 130 4.58 23.59 -0.01
N MET A 131 3.47 23.14 -0.60
CA MET A 131 2.31 22.65 0.14
C MET A 131 1.68 21.40 -0.53
N VAL A 132 2.51 20.43 -0.86
CA VAL A 132 2.01 19.16 -1.40
C VAL A 132 1.33 18.35 -0.30
N LEU A 133 0.09 17.96 -0.51
CA LEU A 133 -0.71 17.21 0.45
C LEU A 133 -0.57 15.70 0.17
N HIS A 134 -0.26 14.94 1.21
CA HIS A 134 -0.37 13.49 1.25
C HIS A 134 -1.51 13.11 2.19
N ALA A 135 -2.43 12.28 1.72
CA ALA A 135 -3.53 11.78 2.52
C ALA A 135 -3.54 10.25 2.50
N ARG A 136 -3.63 9.66 3.68
CA ARG A 136 -3.65 8.21 3.91
C ARG A 136 -4.85 7.84 4.77
N ARG A 137 -5.51 6.74 4.45
CA ARG A 137 -6.61 6.21 5.27
C ARG A 137 -6.07 5.68 6.60
N ALA A 138 -6.62 6.19 7.71
CA ALA A 138 -6.23 5.85 9.07
C ALA A 138 -7.44 5.26 9.80
N GLY A 139 -7.78 4.01 9.56
CA GLY A 139 -8.89 3.31 10.24
C GLY A 139 -10.21 4.11 10.34
N GLU A 140 -11.32 3.47 10.67
CA GLU A 140 -12.64 4.11 10.94
C GLU A 140 -13.10 5.20 9.95
N GLY A 141 -12.66 5.12 8.68
CA GLY A 141 -13.04 6.10 7.65
C GLY A 141 -12.34 7.47 7.77
N LYS A 142 -11.41 7.64 8.73
CA LYS A 142 -10.63 8.86 8.89
C LYS A 142 -9.47 8.92 7.91
N MET A 143 -9.08 10.13 7.50
CA MET A 143 -7.91 10.38 6.68
C MET A 143 -6.84 11.11 7.49
N LYS A 144 -5.65 10.54 7.55
CA LYS A 144 -4.46 11.26 8.05
C LYS A 144 -3.90 12.10 6.90
N MET A 145 -3.80 13.40 7.11
CA MET A 145 -3.29 14.34 6.12
C MET A 145 -2.00 14.97 6.60
N THR A 146 -1.01 15.03 5.69
CA THR A 146 0.31 15.61 5.96
C THR A 146 0.70 16.48 4.78
N THR A 147 1.24 17.67 5.05
CA THR A 147 1.75 18.56 4.01
C THR A 147 3.26 18.50 3.93
N PHE A 148 3.79 18.53 2.70
CA PHE A 148 5.22 18.48 2.42
C PHE A 148 5.68 19.68 1.59
N ASN A 149 6.80 20.27 2.00
CA ASN A 149 7.48 21.28 1.20
C ASN A 149 8.50 20.63 0.28
N VAL A 150 8.03 20.20 -0.89
CA VAL A 150 8.86 19.51 -1.89
C VAL A 150 9.98 20.40 -2.43
N SER A 151 9.77 21.72 -2.53
CA SER A 151 10.83 22.65 -2.93
C SER A 151 12.02 22.61 -1.95
N GLN A 152 11.73 22.51 -0.66
CA GLN A 152 12.77 22.43 0.37
C GLN A 152 13.43 21.05 0.41
N MET A 153 12.66 19.98 0.20
CA MET A 153 13.18 18.61 0.11
C MET A 153 14.18 18.44 -1.04
N LEU A 154 13.96 19.13 -2.16
CA LEU A 154 14.85 19.10 -3.32
C LEU A 154 16.12 19.95 -3.15
N SER A 155 16.05 21.03 -2.34
CA SER A 155 17.17 21.97 -2.17
C SER A 155 18.14 21.57 -1.04
N ASP A 156 17.71 20.73 -0.11
CA ASP A 156 18.48 20.35 1.07
C ASP A 156 18.49 18.82 1.23
N SER A 157 19.61 18.21 0.87
CA SER A 157 19.81 16.76 0.98
C SER A 157 19.64 16.20 2.40
N LYS A 158 19.83 17.03 3.44
CA LYS A 158 19.59 16.65 4.85
C LYS A 158 18.11 16.62 5.21
N LYS A 159 17.27 17.32 4.43
CA LYS A 159 15.81 17.36 4.58
C LYS A 159 15.07 16.54 3.53
N ALA A 160 15.81 15.85 2.67
CA ALA A 160 15.27 14.89 1.71
C ALA A 160 14.75 13.65 2.46
N GLN A 161 13.62 13.81 3.17
CA GLN A 161 12.92 12.71 3.79
C GLN A 161 12.17 11.96 2.69
N GLU A 162 12.54 10.71 2.45
CA GLU A 162 11.78 9.85 1.56
C GLU A 162 10.41 9.53 2.20
N VAL A 163 9.37 10.08 1.60
CA VAL A 163 7.98 9.80 2.00
C VAL A 163 7.51 8.60 1.21
N LEU A 164 7.54 7.43 1.82
CA LEU A 164 7.04 6.20 1.21
C LEU A 164 5.51 6.21 1.15
N LEU A 165 5.00 5.87 -0.02
CA LEU A 165 3.58 5.74 -0.28
C LEU A 165 3.11 4.30 -0.07
N GLU A 166 1.88 4.15 0.37
CA GLU A 166 1.18 2.87 0.52
C GLU A 166 -0.03 2.80 -0.41
N ASN A 167 -0.62 1.61 -0.50
CA ASN A 167 -1.83 1.42 -1.30
C ASN A 167 -2.95 2.37 -0.86
N ASP A 168 -3.69 2.91 -1.82
CA ASP A 168 -4.76 3.89 -1.63
C ASP A 168 -4.33 5.24 -1.04
N ASP A 169 -3.04 5.58 -1.09
CA ASP A 169 -2.59 6.92 -0.76
C ASP A 169 -2.99 7.94 -1.83
N TYR A 170 -3.23 9.16 -1.38
CA TYR A 170 -3.55 10.30 -2.22
C TYR A 170 -2.44 11.34 -2.14
N VAL A 171 -1.94 11.77 -3.28
CA VAL A 171 -1.00 12.88 -3.42
C VAL A 171 -1.71 14.01 -4.16
N PHE A 172 -1.82 15.17 -3.54
CA PHE A 172 -2.47 16.32 -4.14
C PHE A 172 -1.55 17.53 -4.18
N VAL A 173 -1.40 18.09 -5.36
CA VAL A 173 -0.59 19.28 -5.60
C VAL A 173 -1.53 20.47 -5.81
N PRO A 174 -1.65 21.40 -4.86
CA PRO A 174 -2.53 22.55 -5.00
C PRO A 174 -1.96 23.58 -5.98
N ASP A 175 -2.82 24.51 -6.41
CA ASP A 175 -2.42 25.68 -7.18
C ASP A 175 -1.60 26.66 -6.30
N SER A 176 -0.63 27.34 -6.90
CA SER A 176 0.24 28.31 -6.23
C SER A 176 -0.51 29.53 -5.67
N LYS A 177 -1.69 29.83 -6.21
CA LYS A 177 -2.59 30.89 -5.71
C LYS A 177 -3.30 30.48 -4.41
N ILE A 178 -3.29 29.20 -4.06
CA ILE A 178 -3.89 28.68 -2.83
C ILE A 178 -2.82 28.69 -1.74
N SER A 179 -2.92 29.64 -0.82
CA SER A 179 -1.98 29.78 0.30
C SER A 179 -2.52 29.28 1.64
N MET A 180 -3.84 29.10 1.75
CA MET A 180 -4.50 28.67 2.99
C MET A 180 -4.80 27.19 2.97
N ILE A 181 -4.48 26.50 4.06
CA ILE A 181 -4.72 25.07 4.21
C ILE A 181 -6.20 24.67 4.03
N SER A 182 -7.13 25.51 4.47
CA SER A 182 -8.57 25.28 4.29
C SER A 182 -8.96 25.17 2.81
N ARG A 183 -8.42 26.06 1.97
CA ARG A 183 -8.66 26.02 0.51
C ARG A 183 -7.97 24.84 -0.17
N VAL A 184 -6.79 24.43 0.33
CA VAL A 184 -6.15 23.20 -0.14
C VAL A 184 -7.04 21.99 0.13
N MET A 185 -7.67 21.94 1.31
CA MET A 185 -8.60 20.89 1.69
C MET A 185 -9.86 20.88 0.83
N GLU A 186 -10.41 22.04 0.49
CA GLU A 186 -11.55 22.16 -0.43
C GLU A 186 -11.17 21.66 -1.84
N ALA A 187 -10.02 22.07 -2.35
CA ALA A 187 -9.53 21.63 -3.66
C ALA A 187 -9.24 20.13 -3.68
N PHE A 188 -8.72 19.56 -2.59
CA PHE A 188 -8.54 18.13 -2.44
C PHE A 188 -9.88 17.38 -2.50
N ARG A 189 -10.92 17.83 -1.77
CA ARG A 189 -12.26 17.24 -1.82
C ARG A 189 -12.88 17.29 -3.21
N ALA A 190 -12.65 18.39 -3.92
CA ALA A 190 -13.14 18.54 -5.30
C ALA A 190 -12.41 17.59 -6.27
N ALA A 191 -11.11 17.33 -6.06
CA ALA A 191 -10.32 16.43 -6.89
C ALA A 191 -10.64 14.95 -6.64
N PHE A 192 -11.05 14.61 -5.43
CA PHE A 192 -11.34 13.24 -5.01
C PHE A 192 -12.74 13.13 -4.35
N PRO A 193 -13.82 13.24 -5.15
CA PRO A 193 -15.19 13.13 -4.65
C PRO A 193 -15.43 11.72 -4.08
N GLY A 194 -16.04 11.65 -2.91
CA GLY A 194 -16.35 10.37 -2.23
C GLY A 194 -15.41 10.03 -1.07
N ILE A 195 -14.38 10.82 -0.82
CA ILE A 195 -13.55 10.67 0.38
C ILE A 195 -14.20 11.44 1.53
N GLY A 196 -14.76 10.72 2.49
CA GLY A 196 -15.21 11.29 3.75
C GLY A 196 -14.01 11.72 4.60
N ILE A 197 -13.77 13.03 4.76
CA ILE A 197 -12.73 13.54 5.62
C ILE A 197 -13.34 13.85 6.97
N GLY A 198 -13.20 12.92 7.92
CA GLY A 198 -13.36 13.23 9.34
C GLY A 198 -12.15 14.06 9.79
N LEU A 199 -12.32 15.33 10.05
CA LEU A 199 -11.31 16.13 10.74
C LEU A 199 -11.25 15.60 12.18
N GLY A 200 -10.22 14.80 12.48
CA GLY A 200 -9.86 14.51 13.86
C GLY A 200 -9.24 15.79 14.46
N TYR A 201 -9.92 16.38 15.42
CA TYR A 201 -9.36 17.38 16.33
C TYR A 201 -8.47 16.70 17.34
#